data_6e9698fa9f92fc425b276b9310aa73a1
#
_entry.id   6e9698fa9f92fc425b276b9310aa73a1
#
_cell.length_a   1.000
_cell.length_b   1.000
_cell.length_c   1.000
_cell.angle_alpha   90.00
_cell.angle_beta   90.00
_cell.angle_gamma   90.00
#
_symmetry.space_group_name_H-M   'P 1'
#
loop_
_entity.id
_entity.type
_entity.pdbx_description
1 polymer ?
#
loop_
_entity_poly.entity_id
_entity_poly.type
_entity_poly.pdbx_seq_one_letter_code
_entity_poly.pdbx_strand_id
1 'polypeptide(L)'
;IMIAAQKVGANRVKILKYANSGDVPGGSKSQVVGYCAAVMYRNEKVKEEVRIDSSILNKGELKHDEQVWLLDLAEATVKAVVTSQSMPNLKEIPPKMKENRGAFVTLEKNHELRGCIGYILPIYPLYETVMKVAKSAALEDPRFQPVSERELKDITVEVSVLTVPEVITNPNVIEVGKHGIIIRRGYYQGLLLPQVATDYGWDRETFLGQTCLKAGLPRDAWKDKSAEIQIFSAQVFNRETVNEK
;
A
#
# COMPACT_ATOMS: atom_id res chain seq x y z
N ILE A 1 -1.52 0.59 -26.87
CA ILE A 1 -1.62 -0.87 -26.57
C ILE A 1 -2.85 -1.15 -25.71
N MET A 2 -3.09 -0.43 -24.62
CA MET A 2 -4.25 -0.65 -23.75
C MET A 2 -5.60 -0.50 -24.48
N ILE A 3 -5.76 0.53 -25.31
CA ILE A 3 -6.97 0.75 -26.13
C ILE A 3 -7.20 -0.40 -27.11
N ALA A 4 -6.12 -0.92 -27.71
CA ALA A 4 -6.22 -2.05 -28.64
C ALA A 4 -6.63 -3.35 -27.93
N ALA A 5 -6.08 -3.63 -26.76
CA ALA A 5 -6.44 -4.81 -25.97
C ALA A 5 -7.92 -4.77 -25.51
N GLN A 6 -8.43 -3.59 -25.16
CA GLN A 6 -9.84 -3.40 -24.81
C GLN A 6 -10.77 -3.68 -26.00
N LYS A 7 -10.40 -3.24 -27.20
CA LYS A 7 -11.19 -3.52 -28.43
C LYS A 7 -11.32 -5.02 -28.72
N VAL A 8 -10.39 -5.84 -28.27
CA VAL A 8 -10.47 -7.32 -28.37
C VAL A 8 -11.01 -7.97 -27.10
N GLY A 9 -11.59 -7.19 -26.19
CA GLY A 9 -12.35 -7.67 -25.05
C GLY A 9 -11.53 -8.01 -23.80
N ALA A 10 -10.27 -7.55 -23.69
CA ALA A 10 -9.52 -7.69 -22.45
C ALA A 10 -10.16 -6.82 -21.35
N ASN A 11 -10.42 -7.43 -20.19
CA ASN A 11 -11.05 -6.79 -19.03
C ASN A 11 -10.22 -6.90 -17.75
N ARG A 12 -9.01 -7.48 -17.83
CA ARG A 12 -8.07 -7.65 -16.73
C ARG A 12 -6.66 -7.30 -17.17
N VAL A 13 -5.88 -6.78 -16.21
CA VAL A 13 -4.45 -6.49 -16.38
C VAL A 13 -3.69 -7.20 -15.27
N LYS A 14 -2.64 -7.92 -15.63
CA LYS A 14 -1.68 -8.49 -14.68
C LYS A 14 -0.34 -7.83 -14.88
N ILE A 15 0.16 -7.16 -13.85
CA ILE A 15 1.51 -6.60 -13.86
C ILE A 15 2.50 -7.77 -13.72
N LEU A 16 3.41 -7.91 -14.68
CA LEU A 16 4.45 -8.93 -14.69
C LEU A 16 5.74 -8.43 -14.08
N LYS A 17 6.08 -7.16 -14.36
CA LYS A 17 7.29 -6.51 -13.85
C LYS A 17 7.07 -5.02 -13.77
N TYR A 18 7.55 -4.43 -12.69
CA TYR A 18 7.71 -2.99 -12.54
C TYR A 18 9.17 -2.69 -12.26
N ALA A 19 9.70 -1.68 -12.92
CA ALA A 19 11.04 -1.14 -12.67
C ALA A 19 11.00 0.37 -12.91
N ASN A 20 11.96 1.09 -12.40
CA ASN A 20 12.13 2.50 -12.70
C ASN A 20 13.50 2.76 -13.36
N SER A 21 13.69 3.95 -13.92
CA SER A 21 14.95 4.30 -14.60
C SER A 21 16.16 4.34 -13.66
N GLY A 22 15.95 4.39 -12.34
CA GLY A 22 17.02 4.27 -11.34
C GLY A 22 17.46 2.83 -11.06
N ASP A 23 16.66 1.83 -11.48
CA ASP A 23 16.95 0.41 -11.27
C ASP A 23 17.90 -0.17 -12.34
N VAL A 24 18.23 0.60 -13.40
CA VAL A 24 19.14 0.17 -14.45
C VAL A 24 20.56 0.75 -14.24
N PRO A 25 21.63 0.01 -14.58
CA PRO A 25 22.99 0.53 -14.50
C PRO A 25 23.13 1.85 -15.28
N GLY A 26 23.60 2.91 -14.61
CA GLY A 26 23.76 4.24 -15.20
C GLY A 26 22.47 5.10 -15.23
N GLY A 27 21.37 4.64 -14.64
CA GLY A 27 20.12 5.38 -14.54
C GLY A 27 20.25 6.62 -13.64
N SER A 28 19.61 7.73 -14.06
CA SER A 28 19.55 8.96 -13.27
C SER A 28 18.60 8.79 -12.09
N LYS A 29 19.03 9.23 -10.90
CA LYS A 29 18.18 9.25 -9.69
C LYS A 29 17.40 10.55 -9.51
N SER A 30 17.67 11.57 -10.33
CA SER A 30 17.04 12.90 -10.21
C SER A 30 15.71 13.03 -10.95
N GLN A 31 15.47 12.18 -11.96
CA GLN A 31 14.20 12.05 -12.65
C GLN A 31 13.93 10.58 -12.91
N VAL A 32 12.94 10.03 -12.23
CA VAL A 32 12.62 8.60 -12.30
C VAL A 32 11.38 8.39 -13.16
N VAL A 33 11.53 7.60 -14.24
CA VAL A 33 10.42 7.12 -15.08
C VAL A 33 10.13 5.68 -14.71
N GLY A 34 8.89 5.41 -14.31
CA GLY A 34 8.45 4.06 -14.01
C GLY A 34 8.13 3.26 -15.27
N TYR A 35 8.65 2.05 -15.37
CA TYR A 35 8.34 1.10 -16.44
C TYR A 35 7.51 -0.05 -15.87
N CYS A 36 6.44 -0.40 -16.58
CA CYS A 36 5.57 -1.51 -16.18
C CYS A 36 5.41 -2.47 -17.35
N ALA A 37 5.73 -3.74 -17.14
CA ALA A 37 5.34 -4.81 -18.03
C ALA A 37 4.06 -5.44 -17.50
N ALA A 38 2.99 -5.44 -18.31
CA ALA A 38 1.69 -5.95 -17.92
C ALA A 38 1.08 -6.81 -19.03
N VAL A 39 0.33 -7.85 -18.64
CA VAL A 39 -0.50 -8.64 -19.55
C VAL A 39 -1.95 -8.24 -19.36
N MET A 40 -2.63 -7.99 -20.47
CA MET A 40 -4.07 -7.76 -20.50
C MET A 40 -4.77 -9.01 -21.03
N TYR A 41 -5.80 -9.47 -20.31
CA TYR A 41 -6.51 -10.69 -20.66
C TYR A 41 -8.00 -10.57 -20.33
N ARG A 42 -8.82 -11.43 -20.98
CA ARG A 42 -10.24 -11.55 -20.68
C ARG A 42 -10.43 -12.57 -19.56
N ASN A 43 -11.19 -12.21 -18.55
CA ASN A 43 -11.69 -13.15 -17.56
C ASN A 43 -13.23 -13.21 -17.64
N GLU A 44 -13.77 -14.36 -17.98
CA GLU A 44 -15.22 -14.55 -18.18
C GLU A 44 -15.99 -14.87 -16.89
N LYS A 45 -15.29 -15.04 -15.77
CA LYS A 45 -15.92 -15.34 -14.49
C LYS A 45 -15.79 -14.13 -13.54
N VAL A 46 -16.80 -13.28 -13.47
CA VAL A 46 -17.25 -12.63 -12.23
C VAL A 46 -18.61 -11.97 -12.50
N LYS A 47 -19.69 -12.67 -12.19
CA LYS A 47 -20.98 -12.11 -11.77
C LYS A 47 -21.38 -12.90 -10.54
N GLU A 48 -20.87 -12.50 -9.39
CA GLU A 48 -21.46 -12.84 -8.11
C GLU A 48 -21.54 -11.56 -7.29
N GLU A 49 -22.75 -11.15 -6.95
CA GLU A 49 -23.02 -10.05 -6.04
C GLU A 49 -22.52 -10.47 -4.64
N VAL A 50 -21.39 -9.94 -4.24
CA VAL A 50 -20.86 -10.13 -2.89
C VAL A 50 -21.62 -9.18 -1.96
N ARG A 51 -22.57 -9.71 -1.19
CA ARG A 51 -23.10 -9.06 0.02
C ARG A 51 -21.98 -9.10 1.05
N ILE A 52 -21.43 -7.93 1.38
CA ILE A 52 -20.39 -7.82 2.41
C ILE A 52 -21.06 -8.01 3.78
N ASP A 53 -20.79 -9.13 4.41
CA ASP A 53 -21.04 -9.35 5.83
C ASP A 53 -19.98 -8.55 6.62
N SER A 54 -20.43 -7.82 7.64
CA SER A 54 -19.53 -7.02 8.51
C SER A 54 -18.41 -7.84 9.16
N SER A 55 -18.56 -9.16 9.26
CA SER A 55 -17.51 -10.10 9.69
C SER A 55 -16.36 -10.22 8.69
N ILE A 56 -16.54 -9.78 7.43
CA ILE A 56 -15.51 -9.86 6.37
C ILE A 56 -14.52 -8.70 6.50
N LEU A 57 -14.94 -7.54 7.02
CA LEU A 57 -14.11 -6.35 7.18
C LEU A 57 -12.89 -6.56 8.12
N ASN A 58 -12.93 -7.58 8.99
CA ASN A 58 -11.82 -7.96 9.86
C ASN A 58 -11.03 -9.17 9.35
N LYS A 59 -11.38 -9.68 8.17
CA LYS A 59 -10.75 -10.84 7.55
C LYS A 59 -9.39 -10.47 6.98
N GLY A 60 -8.38 -10.45 7.81
CA GLY A 60 -7.01 -10.11 7.39
C GLY A 60 -6.24 -9.29 8.41
N GLU A 61 -6.85 -8.86 9.50
CA GLU A 61 -6.13 -8.19 10.59
C GLU A 61 -5.06 -9.13 11.18
N LEU A 62 -3.88 -8.56 11.41
CA LEU A 62 -2.81 -9.25 12.09
C LEU A 62 -3.12 -9.36 13.58
N LYS A 63 -2.90 -10.54 14.15
CA LYS A 63 -2.92 -10.73 15.59
C LYS A 63 -1.71 -10.05 16.22
N HIS A 64 -1.74 -9.91 17.52
CA HIS A 64 -0.68 -9.26 18.28
C HIS A 64 0.71 -9.88 18.02
N ASP A 65 0.83 -11.19 18.09
CA ASP A 65 2.07 -11.93 17.82
C ASP A 65 2.57 -11.75 16.37
N GLU A 66 1.65 -11.65 15.42
CA GLU A 66 1.94 -11.37 14.02
C GLU A 66 2.42 -9.92 13.81
N GLN A 67 1.86 -8.95 14.56
CA GLN A 67 2.30 -7.55 14.55
C GLN A 67 3.72 -7.42 15.12
N VAL A 68 3.97 -8.05 16.28
CA VAL A 68 5.31 -8.08 16.90
C VAL A 68 6.33 -8.66 15.93
N TRP A 69 6.05 -9.82 15.34
CA TRP A 69 6.93 -10.46 14.37
C TRP A 69 7.29 -9.56 13.19
N LEU A 70 6.27 -8.88 12.64
CA LEU A 70 6.46 -8.02 11.48
C LEU A 70 7.23 -6.73 11.83
N LEU A 71 7.01 -6.20 13.03
CA LEU A 71 7.72 -5.04 13.54
C LEU A 71 9.20 -5.38 13.80
N ASP A 72 9.47 -6.55 14.42
CA ASP A 72 10.84 -7.06 14.61
C ASP A 72 11.57 -7.18 13.28
N LEU A 73 10.89 -7.68 12.24
CA LEU A 73 11.45 -7.78 10.90
C LEU A 73 11.77 -6.41 10.30
N ALA A 74 10.87 -5.43 10.45
CA ALA A 74 11.08 -4.07 9.95
C ALA A 74 12.29 -3.41 10.64
N GLU A 75 12.37 -3.47 11.96
CA GLU A 75 13.48 -2.90 12.75
C GLU A 75 14.82 -3.58 12.42
N ALA A 76 14.83 -4.92 12.37
CA ALA A 76 16.02 -5.67 11.99
C ALA A 76 16.48 -5.33 10.56
N THR A 77 15.55 -5.09 9.64
CA THR A 77 15.85 -4.69 8.26
C THR A 77 16.44 -3.29 8.21
N VAL A 78 15.83 -2.31 8.91
CA VAL A 78 16.37 -0.94 9.00
C VAL A 78 17.78 -0.96 9.55
N LYS A 79 18.00 -1.68 10.66
CA LYS A 79 19.33 -1.82 11.27
C LYS A 79 20.33 -2.43 10.28
N ALA A 80 19.99 -3.54 9.65
CA ALA A 80 20.87 -4.25 8.73
C ALA A 80 21.32 -3.36 7.55
N VAL A 81 20.37 -2.64 6.92
CA VAL A 81 20.70 -1.81 5.75
C VAL A 81 21.49 -0.55 6.12
N VAL A 82 21.24 0.05 7.29
CA VAL A 82 21.97 1.23 7.76
C VAL A 82 23.39 0.87 8.20
N THR A 83 23.58 -0.31 8.82
CA THR A 83 24.92 -0.77 9.26
C THR A 83 25.63 -1.62 8.22
N SER A 84 25.11 -1.71 6.99
CA SER A 84 25.69 -2.54 5.90
C SER A 84 25.87 -4.01 6.27
N GLN A 85 25.01 -4.52 7.15
CA GLN A 85 24.98 -5.93 7.55
C GLN A 85 24.11 -6.76 6.59
N SER A 86 24.21 -8.09 6.67
CA SER A 86 23.33 -9.00 5.93
C SER A 86 21.89 -8.85 6.37
N MET A 87 20.97 -8.95 5.41
CA MET A 87 19.54 -8.92 5.67
C MET A 87 19.12 -10.04 6.65
N PRO A 88 18.05 -9.82 7.43
CA PRO A 88 17.55 -10.82 8.38
C PRO A 88 17.33 -12.19 7.72
N ASN A 89 17.88 -13.24 8.32
CA ASN A 89 17.66 -14.60 7.87
C ASN A 89 16.37 -15.16 8.49
N LEU A 90 15.36 -15.36 7.65
CA LEU A 90 14.04 -15.83 8.09
C LEU A 90 13.98 -17.37 8.09
N LYS A 91 14.06 -17.98 9.28
CA LYS A 91 13.96 -19.45 9.43
C LYS A 91 12.52 -19.92 9.29
N GLU A 92 11.58 -19.22 9.93
CA GLU A 92 10.16 -19.52 9.88
C GLU A 92 9.36 -18.24 9.58
N ILE A 93 8.52 -18.31 8.56
CA ILE A 93 7.67 -17.19 8.14
C ILE A 93 6.23 -17.60 8.44
N PRO A 94 5.52 -16.87 9.33
CA PRO A 94 4.12 -17.16 9.64
C PRO A 94 3.26 -17.17 8.37
N PRO A 95 2.22 -18.01 8.28
CA PRO A 95 1.41 -18.15 7.06
C PRO A 95 0.86 -16.81 6.54
N LYS A 96 0.39 -15.96 7.44
CA LYS A 96 -0.21 -14.66 7.08
C LYS A 96 0.80 -13.68 6.47
N MET A 97 2.08 -13.79 6.84
CA MET A 97 3.16 -13.00 6.26
C MET A 97 3.46 -13.36 4.80
N LYS A 98 3.02 -14.53 4.34
CA LYS A 98 3.15 -14.99 2.95
C LYS A 98 2.02 -14.52 2.04
N GLU A 99 0.97 -13.90 2.61
CA GLU A 99 -0.09 -13.28 1.82
C GLU A 99 0.42 -12.02 1.13
N ASN A 100 0.01 -11.80 -0.12
CA ASN A 100 0.34 -10.57 -0.81
C ASN A 100 -0.45 -9.41 -0.21
N ARG A 101 0.25 -8.40 0.33
CA ARG A 101 -0.37 -7.23 0.97
C ARG A 101 0.44 -5.96 0.73
N GLY A 102 -0.30 -4.84 0.64
CA GLY A 102 0.31 -3.52 0.72
C GLY A 102 0.75 -3.23 2.16
N ALA A 103 1.85 -2.51 2.29
CA ALA A 103 2.32 -2.02 3.59
C ALA A 103 3.18 -0.77 3.43
N PHE A 104 3.25 0.02 4.50
CA PHE A 104 4.17 1.15 4.65
C PHE A 104 5.06 0.91 5.86
N VAL A 105 6.28 1.43 5.78
CA VAL A 105 7.15 1.59 6.94
C VAL A 105 7.46 3.07 7.10
N THR A 106 7.12 3.60 8.26
CA THR A 106 7.42 4.96 8.68
C THR A 106 8.55 4.93 9.71
N LEU A 107 9.54 5.78 9.51
CA LEU A 107 10.61 6.03 10.45
C LEU A 107 10.40 7.40 11.06
N GLU A 108 10.41 7.47 12.37
CA GLU A 108 10.33 8.73 13.10
C GLU A 108 11.59 8.91 13.96
N LYS A 109 11.96 10.18 14.17
CA LYS A 109 13.03 10.59 15.09
C LYS A 109 12.52 11.72 15.94
N ASN A 110 12.47 11.53 17.26
CA ASN A 110 11.90 12.50 18.19
C ASN A 110 10.46 12.89 17.83
N HIS A 111 9.62 11.93 17.41
CA HIS A 111 8.23 12.11 16.93
C HIS A 111 8.11 12.95 15.65
N GLU A 112 9.20 13.19 14.94
CA GLU A 112 9.16 13.82 13.63
C GLU A 112 9.43 12.80 12.53
N LEU A 113 8.71 12.95 11.39
CA LEU A 113 8.89 12.10 10.23
C LEU A 113 10.34 12.11 9.75
N ARG A 114 10.96 10.93 9.64
CA ARG A 114 12.34 10.77 9.18
C ARG A 114 12.46 9.96 7.88
N GLY A 115 11.43 9.22 7.51
CA GLY A 115 11.29 8.47 6.27
C GLY A 115 9.98 7.71 6.25
N CYS A 116 9.34 7.61 5.09
CA CYS A 116 8.11 6.83 4.94
C CYS A 116 7.94 6.38 3.48
N ILE A 117 8.02 5.08 3.25
CA ILE A 117 7.82 4.46 1.94
C ILE A 117 6.88 3.26 2.08
N GLY A 118 6.07 3.02 1.05
CA GLY A 118 5.16 1.88 1.04
C GLY A 118 4.72 1.46 -0.35
N TYR A 119 4.15 0.27 -0.41
CA TYR A 119 3.43 -0.25 -1.56
C TYR A 119 1.95 -0.39 -1.22
N ILE A 120 1.11 0.22 -2.02
CA ILE A 120 -0.35 0.18 -1.84
C ILE A 120 -0.93 -1.13 -2.39
N LEU A 121 -0.44 -1.55 -3.56
CA LEU A 121 -0.92 -2.76 -4.22
C LEU A 121 -0.26 -4.02 -3.62
N PRO A 122 -1.01 -5.11 -3.44
CA PRO A 122 -0.52 -6.37 -2.89
C PRO A 122 0.30 -7.16 -3.92
N ILE A 123 1.48 -6.66 -4.27
CA ILE A 123 2.35 -7.22 -5.33
C ILE A 123 3.23 -8.34 -4.79
N TYR A 124 3.72 -8.18 -3.56
CA TYR A 124 4.64 -9.10 -2.90
C TYR A 124 4.02 -9.68 -1.61
N PRO A 125 4.52 -10.84 -1.14
CA PRO A 125 4.24 -11.31 0.21
C PRO A 125 4.52 -10.21 1.24
N LEU A 126 3.72 -10.15 2.30
CA LEU A 126 3.78 -9.08 3.29
C LEU A 126 5.17 -8.92 3.90
N TYR A 127 5.85 -10.03 4.25
CA TYR A 127 7.21 -9.97 4.80
C TYR A 127 8.21 -9.35 3.82
N GLU A 128 8.10 -9.68 2.52
CA GLU A 128 8.96 -9.07 1.50
C GLU A 128 8.62 -7.60 1.27
N THR A 129 7.32 -7.26 1.27
CA THR A 129 6.87 -5.87 1.17
C THR A 129 7.52 -5.04 2.28
N VAL A 130 7.39 -5.49 3.54
CA VAL A 130 7.95 -4.76 4.70
C VAL A 130 9.47 -4.63 4.61
N MET A 131 10.19 -5.70 4.26
CA MET A 131 11.65 -5.62 4.09
C MET A 131 12.06 -4.61 3.01
N LYS A 132 11.36 -4.60 1.87
CA LYS A 132 11.65 -3.67 0.76
C LYS A 132 11.37 -2.22 1.16
N VAL A 133 10.19 -1.95 1.72
CA VAL A 133 9.80 -0.57 2.07
C VAL A 133 10.56 -0.05 3.30
N ALA A 134 10.95 -0.91 4.25
CA ALA A 134 11.81 -0.55 5.38
C ALA A 134 13.20 -0.09 4.89
N LYS A 135 13.80 -0.84 3.95
CA LYS A 135 15.04 -0.43 3.30
C LYS A 135 14.87 0.92 2.60
N SER A 136 13.83 1.05 1.77
CA SER A 136 13.62 2.29 1.01
C SER A 136 13.30 3.48 1.92
N ALA A 137 12.54 3.31 3.01
CA ALA A 137 12.28 4.36 3.99
C ALA A 137 13.57 4.83 4.67
N ALA A 138 14.52 3.93 4.95
CA ALA A 138 15.77 4.27 5.60
C ALA A 138 16.79 4.94 4.65
N LEU A 139 16.85 4.51 3.38
CA LEU A 139 17.97 4.87 2.50
C LEU A 139 17.55 5.59 1.21
N GLU A 140 16.31 5.50 0.80
CA GLU A 140 15.87 5.84 -0.56
C GLU A 140 14.66 6.81 -0.58
N ASP A 141 14.22 7.32 0.58
CA ASP A 141 13.18 8.36 0.63
C ASP A 141 13.76 9.69 0.13
N PRO A 142 13.28 10.23 -1.01
CA PRO A 142 13.88 11.40 -1.65
C PRO A 142 13.74 12.70 -0.85
N ARG A 143 12.90 12.69 0.20
CA ARG A 143 12.70 13.86 1.08
C ARG A 143 13.80 14.01 2.12
N PHE A 144 14.58 12.95 2.37
CA PHE A 144 15.56 12.89 3.45
C PHE A 144 16.90 12.33 2.97
N GLN A 145 17.96 12.66 3.68
CA GLN A 145 19.24 11.95 3.52
C GLN A 145 19.13 10.53 4.09
N PRO A 146 19.89 9.56 3.57
CA PRO A 146 19.94 8.22 4.16
C PRO A 146 20.16 8.26 5.67
N VAL A 147 19.45 7.40 6.40
CA VAL A 147 19.61 7.26 7.85
C VAL A 147 21.03 6.81 8.16
N SER A 148 21.68 7.48 9.11
CA SER A 148 23.02 7.13 9.59
C SER A 148 22.96 6.18 10.80
N GLU A 149 24.04 5.41 11.03
CA GLU A 149 24.14 4.51 12.20
C GLU A 149 23.93 5.22 13.53
N ARG A 150 24.37 6.49 13.62
CA ARG A 150 24.24 7.30 14.85
C ARG A 150 22.79 7.62 15.19
N GLU A 151 21.92 7.64 14.18
CA GLU A 151 20.49 7.94 14.35
C GLU A 151 19.69 6.73 14.81
N LEU A 152 20.18 5.49 14.60
CA LEU A 152 19.42 4.27 14.88
C LEU A 152 18.86 4.17 16.31
N LYS A 153 19.56 4.70 17.28
CA LYS A 153 19.12 4.70 18.69
C LYS A 153 17.92 5.62 18.96
N ASP A 154 17.71 6.60 18.09
CA ASP A 154 16.64 7.62 18.20
C ASP A 154 15.52 7.37 17.16
N ILE A 155 15.62 6.31 16.36
CA ILE A 155 14.62 5.96 15.35
C ILE A 155 13.55 5.05 15.95
N THR A 156 12.31 5.45 15.79
CA THR A 156 11.12 4.61 16.01
C THR A 156 10.61 4.11 14.67
N VAL A 157 10.24 2.84 14.63
CA VAL A 157 9.68 2.20 13.43
C VAL A 157 8.19 1.97 13.64
N GLU A 158 7.40 2.41 12.67
CA GLU A 158 5.97 2.13 12.60
C GLU A 158 5.68 1.36 11.32
N VAL A 159 4.82 0.35 11.41
CA VAL A 159 4.36 -0.46 10.27
C VAL A 159 2.87 -0.25 10.08
N SER A 160 2.47 0.09 8.86
CA SER A 160 1.06 0.15 8.44
C SER A 160 0.80 -0.96 7.44
N VAL A 161 -0.03 -1.94 7.80
CA VAL A 161 -0.42 -3.05 6.91
C VAL A 161 -1.80 -2.79 6.35
N LEU A 162 -1.90 -2.74 5.02
CA LEU A 162 -3.18 -2.54 4.35
C LEU A 162 -3.97 -3.85 4.28
N THR A 163 -5.29 -3.77 4.46
CA THR A 163 -6.17 -4.89 4.12
C THR A 163 -6.21 -5.09 2.60
N VAL A 164 -6.60 -6.25 2.15
CA VAL A 164 -6.86 -6.48 0.71
C VAL A 164 -8.04 -5.60 0.31
N PRO A 165 -7.92 -4.77 -0.75
CA PRO A 165 -9.03 -3.93 -1.19
C PRO A 165 -10.27 -4.75 -1.57
N GLU A 166 -11.43 -4.34 -1.06
CA GLU A 166 -12.73 -4.98 -1.30
C GLU A 166 -13.64 -4.09 -2.13
N VAL A 167 -14.29 -4.68 -3.14
CA VAL A 167 -15.27 -3.97 -3.98
C VAL A 167 -16.55 -3.75 -3.19
N ILE A 168 -17.03 -2.50 -3.18
CA ILE A 168 -18.30 -2.13 -2.56
C ILE A 168 -19.30 -1.65 -3.61
N THR A 169 -20.58 -1.94 -3.36
CA THR A 169 -21.69 -1.43 -4.19
C THR A 169 -22.43 -0.28 -3.52
N ASN A 170 -22.33 -0.17 -2.20
CA ASN A 170 -22.97 0.89 -1.41
C ASN A 170 -21.92 1.82 -0.80
N PRO A 171 -21.76 3.05 -1.32
CA PRO A 171 -20.80 4.01 -0.77
C PRO A 171 -21.04 4.41 0.69
N ASN A 172 -22.25 4.15 1.23
CA ASN A 172 -22.58 4.49 2.61
C ASN A 172 -21.80 3.68 3.65
N VAL A 173 -21.19 2.54 3.26
CA VAL A 173 -20.33 1.75 4.16
C VAL A 173 -18.96 2.39 4.39
N ILE A 174 -18.60 3.43 3.62
CA ILE A 174 -17.32 4.12 3.78
C ILE A 174 -17.34 4.94 5.08
N GLU A 175 -16.41 4.64 5.98
CA GLU A 175 -16.14 5.39 7.19
C GLU A 175 -14.91 6.27 6.97
N VAL A 176 -15.08 7.59 7.03
CA VAL A 176 -13.98 8.56 6.89
C VAL A 176 -13.02 8.39 8.08
N GLY A 177 -11.72 8.40 7.79
CA GLY A 177 -10.68 8.16 8.78
C GLY A 177 -10.32 6.69 9.01
N LYS A 178 -11.19 5.75 8.61
CA LYS A 178 -10.95 4.31 8.72
C LYS A 178 -10.63 3.67 7.37
N HIS A 179 -11.43 4.01 6.36
CA HIS A 179 -11.31 3.43 5.03
C HIS A 179 -10.54 4.34 4.09
N GLY A 180 -9.54 3.78 3.40
CA GLY A 180 -9.02 4.32 2.16
C GLY A 180 -9.93 3.91 0.99
N ILE A 181 -9.88 4.68 -0.09
CA ILE A 181 -10.73 4.47 -1.26
C ILE A 181 -9.87 4.28 -2.49
N ILE A 182 -10.22 3.28 -3.29
CA ILE A 182 -9.74 3.13 -4.66
C ILE A 182 -10.95 3.30 -5.58
N ILE A 183 -10.84 4.17 -6.58
CA ILE A 183 -11.83 4.28 -7.65
C ILE A 183 -11.18 3.90 -8.96
N ARG A 184 -11.85 3.01 -9.68
CA ARG A 184 -11.43 2.55 -11.00
C ARG A 184 -12.57 2.68 -11.99
N ARG A 185 -12.27 3.22 -13.17
CA ARG A 185 -13.17 3.22 -14.32
C ARG A 185 -12.37 3.01 -15.60
N GLY A 186 -12.48 1.83 -16.20
CA GLY A 186 -11.62 1.45 -17.33
C GLY A 186 -10.15 1.42 -16.95
N TYR A 187 -9.34 2.30 -17.55
CA TYR A 187 -7.91 2.42 -17.26
C TYR A 187 -7.57 3.49 -16.22
N TYR A 188 -8.54 4.30 -15.86
CA TYR A 188 -8.37 5.34 -14.85
C TYR A 188 -8.48 4.74 -13.46
N GLN A 189 -7.49 5.00 -12.63
CA GLN A 189 -7.48 4.56 -11.23
C GLN A 189 -6.88 5.64 -10.35
N GLY A 190 -7.58 5.94 -9.27
CA GLY A 190 -7.10 6.82 -8.20
C GLY A 190 -7.25 6.15 -6.85
N LEU A 191 -6.38 6.51 -5.93
CA LEU A 191 -6.38 6.03 -4.57
C LEU A 191 -6.07 7.16 -3.60
N LEU A 192 -6.79 7.18 -2.49
CA LEU A 192 -6.52 8.03 -1.33
C LEU A 192 -6.53 7.19 -0.05
N LEU A 193 -5.55 7.45 0.81
CA LEU A 193 -5.43 6.82 2.13
C LEU A 193 -6.48 7.38 3.11
N PRO A 194 -6.82 6.62 4.18
CA PRO A 194 -7.84 7.04 5.15
C PRO A 194 -7.55 8.41 5.78
N GLN A 195 -6.28 8.67 6.13
CA GLN A 195 -5.87 9.90 6.82
C GLN A 195 -6.08 11.15 5.97
N VAL A 196 -6.00 11.06 4.65
CA VAL A 196 -6.15 12.22 3.75
C VAL A 196 -7.49 12.93 3.98
N ALA A 197 -8.57 12.17 4.12
CA ALA A 197 -9.88 12.74 4.33
C ALA A 197 -10.00 13.43 5.69
N THR A 198 -9.39 12.90 6.74
CA THR A 198 -9.37 13.51 8.08
C THR A 198 -8.51 14.76 8.11
N ASP A 199 -7.33 14.74 7.48
CA ASP A 199 -6.40 15.87 7.44
C ASP A 199 -7.00 17.11 6.76
N TYR A 200 -7.85 16.87 5.74
CA TYR A 200 -8.55 17.94 5.03
C TYR A 200 -9.98 18.21 5.52
N GLY A 201 -10.46 17.48 6.52
CA GLY A 201 -11.82 17.63 7.03
C GLY A 201 -12.91 17.29 6.01
N TRP A 202 -12.65 16.33 5.11
CA TRP A 202 -13.59 15.95 4.08
C TRP A 202 -14.66 15.01 4.60
N ASP A 203 -15.87 15.22 4.13
CA ASP A 203 -16.94 14.23 4.24
C ASP A 203 -16.77 13.11 3.21
N ARG A 204 -17.61 12.08 3.30
CA ARG A 204 -17.57 10.90 2.41
C ARG A 204 -17.72 11.28 0.94
N GLU A 205 -18.64 12.18 0.60
CA GLU A 205 -18.88 12.56 -0.80
C GLU A 205 -17.69 13.32 -1.38
N THR A 206 -17.13 14.23 -0.59
CA THR A 206 -15.93 14.97 -0.96
C THR A 206 -14.77 14.02 -1.15
N PHE A 207 -14.57 13.05 -0.25
CA PHE A 207 -13.52 12.05 -0.32
C PHE A 207 -13.62 11.19 -1.58
N LEU A 208 -14.82 10.71 -1.93
CA LEU A 208 -15.09 9.99 -3.18
C LEU A 208 -14.78 10.88 -4.40
N GLY A 209 -15.25 12.13 -4.37
CA GLY A 209 -15.01 13.07 -5.46
C GLY A 209 -13.52 13.39 -5.67
N GLN A 210 -12.78 13.59 -4.60
CA GLN A 210 -11.32 13.82 -4.66
C GLN A 210 -10.56 12.59 -5.15
N THR A 211 -11.03 11.38 -4.78
CA THR A 211 -10.46 10.13 -5.31
C THR A 211 -10.72 9.99 -6.82
N CYS A 212 -11.90 10.41 -7.31
CA CYS A 212 -12.16 10.49 -8.75
C CYS A 212 -11.20 11.45 -9.46
N LEU A 213 -11.03 12.66 -8.92
CA LEU A 213 -10.10 13.65 -9.49
C LEU A 213 -8.67 13.11 -9.53
N LYS A 214 -8.24 12.43 -8.48
CA LYS A 214 -6.92 11.77 -8.45
C LYS A 214 -6.78 10.65 -9.47
N ALA A 215 -7.90 10.01 -9.86
CA ALA A 215 -7.94 9.04 -10.95
C ALA A 215 -7.91 9.70 -12.34
N GLY A 216 -7.98 11.02 -12.44
CA GLY A 216 -8.17 11.74 -13.72
C GLY A 216 -9.60 11.63 -14.25
N LEU A 217 -10.58 11.41 -13.37
CA LEU A 217 -12.00 11.29 -13.67
C LEU A 217 -12.77 12.54 -13.21
N PRO A 218 -13.96 12.81 -13.77
CA PRO A 218 -14.87 13.82 -13.23
C PRO A 218 -15.20 13.52 -11.75
N ARG A 219 -15.44 14.57 -10.96
CA ARG A 219 -15.66 14.48 -9.50
C ARG A 219 -16.83 13.56 -9.10
N ASP A 220 -17.82 13.44 -9.95
CA ASP A 220 -19.04 12.64 -9.76
C ASP A 220 -18.97 11.25 -10.41
N ALA A 221 -17.84 10.87 -11.00
CA ALA A 221 -17.67 9.61 -11.72
C ALA A 221 -17.93 8.36 -10.84
N TRP A 222 -17.79 8.47 -9.52
CA TRP A 222 -18.10 7.38 -8.59
C TRP A 222 -19.59 7.00 -8.55
N LYS A 223 -20.49 7.88 -9.04
CA LYS A 223 -21.95 7.62 -9.18
C LYS A 223 -22.29 6.79 -10.42
N ASP A 224 -21.34 6.67 -11.35
CA ASP A 224 -21.53 5.90 -12.59
C ASP A 224 -21.42 4.39 -12.29
N LYS A 225 -22.36 3.60 -12.82
CA LYS A 225 -22.37 2.13 -12.68
C LYS A 225 -21.12 1.46 -13.27
N SER A 226 -20.39 2.13 -14.15
CA SER A 226 -19.13 1.64 -14.70
C SER A 226 -17.92 1.91 -13.80
N ALA A 227 -18.08 2.71 -12.73
CA ALA A 227 -17.05 2.93 -11.74
C ALA A 227 -17.06 1.81 -10.69
N GLU A 228 -15.89 1.20 -10.47
CA GLU A 228 -15.65 0.26 -9.39
C GLU A 228 -15.09 1.04 -8.20
N ILE A 229 -15.75 0.95 -7.05
CA ILE A 229 -15.28 1.52 -5.80
C ILE A 229 -14.77 0.38 -4.94
N GLN A 230 -13.52 0.49 -4.46
CA GLN A 230 -12.95 -0.44 -3.50
C GLN A 230 -12.59 0.33 -2.23
N ILE A 231 -12.73 -0.33 -1.08
CA ILE A 231 -12.26 0.17 0.21
C ILE A 231 -11.18 -0.74 0.77
N PHE A 232 -10.31 -0.16 1.56
CA PHE A 232 -9.31 -0.86 2.36
C PHE A 232 -9.10 -0.10 3.66
N SER A 233 -8.58 -0.77 4.67
CA SER A 233 -8.14 -0.14 5.92
C SER A 233 -6.65 -0.39 6.14
N ALA A 234 -6.07 0.34 7.08
CA ALA A 234 -4.71 0.14 7.52
C ALA A 234 -4.70 -0.26 9.00
N GLN A 235 -3.94 -1.28 9.32
CA GLN A 235 -3.62 -1.62 10.69
C GLN A 235 -2.23 -1.06 10.99
N VAL A 236 -2.19 -0.05 11.87
CA VAL A 236 -0.99 0.71 12.20
C VAL A 236 -0.50 0.29 13.57
N PHE A 237 0.80 0.00 13.69
CA PHE A 237 1.41 -0.40 14.96
C PHE A 237 2.91 -0.08 15.01
N ASN A 238 3.37 0.23 16.21
CA ASN A 238 4.76 0.48 16.57
C ASN A 238 5.07 -0.21 17.92
N ARG A 239 6.28 -0.02 18.49
CA ARG A 239 6.68 -0.64 19.76
C ARG A 239 5.78 -0.25 20.94
N GLU A 240 5.31 0.98 20.98
CA GLU A 240 4.44 1.45 22.04
C GLU A 240 3.10 0.72 21.99
N THR A 241 2.46 0.72 20.82
CA THR A 241 1.12 0.14 20.63
C THR A 241 1.07 -1.38 20.77
N VAL A 242 2.17 -2.11 20.46
CA VAL A 242 2.23 -3.56 20.66
C VAL A 242 2.59 -3.94 22.08
N ASN A 243 3.26 -3.09 22.87
CA ASN A 243 3.60 -3.38 24.27
C ASN A 243 2.46 -3.03 25.24
N GLU A 244 1.48 -2.21 24.84
CA GLU A 244 0.33 -1.82 25.65
C GLU A 244 -0.81 -2.86 25.68
N LYS A 245 -0.72 -3.94 24.90
CA LYS A 245 -1.71 -5.02 24.80
C LYS A 245 -1.20 -6.31 25.42
#